data_4a1c9a649b1c1a72a77a71b97882bed7
#
_entry.id   4a1c9a649b1c1a72a77a71b97882bed7
#
_cell.length_a   1.000
_cell.length_b   1.000
_cell.length_c   1.000
_cell.angle_alpha   90.00
_cell.angle_beta   90.00
_cell.angle_gamma   90.00
#
_symmetry.space_group_name_H-M   'P 1'
#
loop_
_entity.id
_entity.type
_entity.pdbx_description
1 polymer ?
#
loop_
_entity_poly.entity_id
_entity_poly.type
_entity_poly.pdbx_seq_one_letter_code
_entity_poly.pdbx_strand_id
1 'polypeptide(L)'
;MSESVPLSALLSRALVAFTIELDNTWESRTPHRTTRFGGPRGAVYATSLVCWSNFMRAVPDQGVSIAELERTVRARLPLDGMRRWRYVTIAPDPGDQRARVPRREWRITPTLAGLGAQSVWRGLPEEIEQRWARRFGASTVAGLREDLEALVRGLRLTDLPQWLTGHYGGYAGQELEFSRGTPAAAPDEWPLPFSALLSQVLQGLALEYETDSPAPLSYSANVLRLLGEDGIMVSGLRERSGIAIEPLRVALRILAKRRFIGVGPEPGAGRSSQARLLGRGLAAQALYRDRPPALEAGWCGRAGHAPVRRLRATLEAIVTAPAGERAPMWLGLDPTPESWRSRVPAPDVLPDFPMPRQSGHPDGA
;
A
#
# COMPACT_ATOMS: atom_id res chain seq x y z
N MET A 1 -27.07 9.97 -11.01
CA MET A 1 -26.31 8.77 -11.39
C MET A 1 -25.16 8.66 -10.41
N SER A 2 -25.04 7.55 -9.67
CA SER A 2 -23.89 7.32 -8.79
C SER A 2 -22.65 7.23 -9.68
N GLU A 3 -21.63 8.02 -9.40
CA GLU A 3 -20.36 8.01 -10.12
C GLU A 3 -19.72 6.63 -9.92
N SER A 4 -19.35 5.93 -10.99
CA SER A 4 -18.72 4.61 -10.92
C SER A 4 -17.39 4.71 -10.18
N VAL A 5 -17.16 3.84 -9.20
CA VAL A 5 -15.89 3.81 -8.46
C VAL A 5 -14.73 3.48 -9.41
N PRO A 6 -13.63 4.27 -9.44
CA PRO A 6 -12.48 3.97 -10.28
C PRO A 6 -11.88 2.58 -10.00
N LEU A 7 -11.39 1.89 -11.03
CA LEU A 7 -10.74 0.57 -10.88
C LEU A 7 -9.55 0.64 -9.90
N SER A 8 -8.80 1.75 -9.91
CA SER A 8 -7.71 1.97 -8.94
C SER A 8 -8.20 2.00 -7.49
N ALA A 9 -9.37 2.56 -7.23
CA ALA A 9 -9.94 2.57 -5.89
C ALA A 9 -10.45 1.20 -5.45
N LEU A 10 -11.05 0.43 -6.36
CA LEU A 10 -11.45 -0.96 -6.10
C LEU A 10 -10.24 -1.83 -5.76
N LEU A 11 -9.17 -1.75 -6.57
CA LEU A 11 -7.90 -2.44 -6.33
C LEU A 11 -7.25 -2.03 -5.01
N SER A 12 -7.26 -0.72 -4.72
CA SER A 12 -6.74 -0.19 -3.47
C SER A 12 -7.45 -0.79 -2.26
N ARG A 13 -8.77 -0.73 -2.25
CA ARG A 13 -9.59 -1.25 -1.14
C ARG A 13 -9.39 -2.77 -0.96
N ALA A 14 -9.33 -3.53 -2.05
CA ALA A 14 -9.04 -4.96 -2.00
C ALA A 14 -7.63 -5.24 -1.46
N LEU A 15 -6.60 -4.53 -1.95
CA LEU A 15 -5.22 -4.67 -1.48
C LEU A 15 -5.09 -4.31 0.00
N VAL A 16 -5.68 -3.20 0.43
CA VAL A 16 -5.63 -2.76 1.84
C VAL A 16 -6.34 -3.77 2.74
N ALA A 17 -7.53 -4.24 2.35
CA ALA A 17 -8.24 -5.26 3.11
C ALA A 17 -7.43 -6.56 3.25
N PHE A 18 -6.85 -7.04 2.15
CA PHE A 18 -5.98 -8.22 2.16
C PHE A 18 -4.79 -8.03 3.10
N THR A 19 -4.16 -6.87 3.05
CA THR A 19 -3.00 -6.56 3.89
C THR A 19 -3.35 -6.42 5.36
N ILE A 20 -4.53 -5.86 5.69
CA ILE A 20 -5.02 -5.80 7.08
C ILE A 20 -5.21 -7.21 7.65
N GLU A 21 -5.85 -8.12 6.91
CA GLU A 21 -5.99 -9.52 7.34
C GLU A 21 -4.63 -10.20 7.54
N LEU A 22 -3.69 -9.93 6.65
CA LEU A 22 -2.33 -10.44 6.69
C LEU A 22 -1.60 -9.91 7.93
N ASP A 23 -1.64 -8.61 8.17
CA ASP A 23 -1.04 -7.96 9.34
C ASP A 23 -1.66 -8.45 10.66
N ASN A 24 -2.99 -8.58 10.72
CA ASN A 24 -3.69 -9.10 11.89
C ASN A 24 -3.23 -10.54 12.22
N THR A 25 -3.09 -11.37 11.20
CA THR A 25 -2.66 -12.76 11.37
C THR A 25 -1.18 -12.84 11.78
N TRP A 26 -0.32 -12.08 11.13
CA TRP A 26 1.11 -12.05 11.48
C TRP A 26 1.33 -11.59 12.92
N GLU A 27 0.70 -10.48 13.31
CA GLU A 27 0.84 -9.91 14.65
C GLU A 27 0.32 -10.84 15.76
N SER A 28 -0.69 -11.65 15.46
CA SER A 28 -1.17 -12.64 16.43
C SER A 28 -0.18 -13.80 16.65
N ARG A 29 0.71 -14.06 15.69
CA ARG A 29 1.67 -15.18 15.70
C ARG A 29 3.09 -14.77 16.04
N THR A 30 3.42 -13.50 15.82
CA THR A 30 4.79 -13.02 15.97
C THR A 30 4.86 -11.95 17.05
N PRO A 31 5.50 -12.23 18.22
CA PRO A 31 5.71 -11.21 19.25
C PRO A 31 6.59 -10.10 18.68
N HIS A 32 6.00 -8.94 18.43
CA HIS A 32 6.72 -7.79 17.95
C HIS A 32 7.19 -6.88 19.11
N ARG A 33 8.33 -6.22 18.93
CA ARG A 33 8.87 -5.35 20.00
C ARG A 33 7.91 -4.21 20.37
N THR A 34 7.19 -3.67 19.39
CA THR A 34 6.19 -2.60 19.63
C THR A 34 4.99 -3.11 20.40
N THR A 35 4.67 -4.41 20.30
CA THR A 35 3.57 -5.02 21.04
C THR A 35 3.89 -5.23 22.52
N ARG A 36 5.17 -5.42 22.85
CA ARG A 36 5.64 -5.65 24.22
C ARG A 36 5.70 -4.39 25.08
N PHE A 37 6.01 -3.24 24.48
CA PHE A 37 6.35 -2.04 25.25
C PHE A 37 5.31 -0.94 25.16
N GLY A 38 4.28 -1.10 24.32
CA GLY A 38 3.34 -0.02 24.03
C GLY A 38 4.06 1.22 23.49
N GLY A 39 3.41 2.01 22.69
CA GLY A 39 3.94 3.32 22.34
C GLY A 39 3.90 4.27 23.54
N PRO A 40 4.56 5.44 23.46
CA PRO A 40 4.47 6.46 24.48
C PRO A 40 3.00 6.73 24.84
N ARG A 41 2.66 6.64 26.12
CA ARG A 41 1.31 6.89 26.67
C ARG A 41 0.22 5.93 26.18
N GLY A 42 0.55 4.65 25.93
CA GLY A 42 -0.42 3.65 25.51
C GLY A 42 -0.82 3.72 24.04
N ALA A 43 -0.15 4.53 23.24
CA ALA A 43 -0.33 4.47 21.78
C ALA A 43 0.20 3.15 21.26
N VAL A 44 -0.66 2.42 20.55
CA VAL A 44 -0.32 1.16 19.92
C VAL A 44 0.22 1.47 18.51
N TYR A 45 1.47 1.09 18.25
CA TYR A 45 2.06 1.19 16.92
C TYR A 45 1.87 -0.13 16.19
N ALA A 46 1.01 -0.12 15.19
CA ALA A 46 0.92 -1.20 14.25
C ALA A 46 2.06 -1.10 13.22
N THR A 47 2.82 -2.16 13.05
CA THR A 47 3.80 -2.24 11.98
C THR A 47 3.16 -2.98 10.82
N SER A 48 2.98 -2.29 9.70
CA SER A 48 2.44 -2.93 8.51
C SER A 48 3.41 -3.95 7.93
N LEU A 49 2.89 -5.12 7.60
CA LEU A 49 3.63 -6.17 6.91
C LEU A 49 4.10 -5.73 5.53
N VAL A 50 3.37 -4.84 4.87
CA VAL A 50 3.79 -4.27 3.57
C VAL A 50 5.16 -3.61 3.66
N CYS A 51 5.45 -2.90 4.75
CA CYS A 51 6.76 -2.27 4.94
C CYS A 51 7.93 -3.28 5.08
N TRP A 52 7.63 -4.51 5.45
CA TRP A 52 8.61 -5.55 5.77
C TRP A 52 8.73 -6.60 4.70
N SER A 53 7.60 -7.03 4.12
CA SER A 53 7.55 -8.16 3.21
C SER A 53 8.34 -7.90 1.93
N ASN A 54 8.43 -6.65 1.48
CA ASN A 54 9.19 -6.31 0.28
C ASN A 54 10.66 -6.72 0.34
N PHE A 55 11.26 -6.70 1.51
CA PHE A 55 12.68 -7.00 1.60
C PHE A 55 13.00 -8.14 2.54
N MET A 56 12.28 -8.33 3.67
CA MET A 56 12.56 -9.47 4.56
C MET A 56 12.38 -10.81 3.85
N ARG A 57 11.37 -10.95 3.00
CA ARG A 57 11.16 -12.18 2.22
C ARG A 57 12.33 -12.53 1.30
N ALA A 58 13.05 -11.50 0.82
CA ALA A 58 14.17 -11.64 -0.09
C ALA A 58 15.54 -11.68 0.60
N VAL A 59 15.59 -11.58 1.94
CA VAL A 59 16.84 -11.74 2.71
C VAL A 59 17.08 -13.22 2.94
N PRO A 60 18.09 -13.85 2.32
CA PRO A 60 18.42 -15.24 2.57
C PRO A 60 19.06 -15.43 3.95
N ASP A 61 18.99 -16.65 4.48
CA ASP A 61 19.49 -16.99 5.82
C ASP A 61 20.98 -16.62 6.00
N GLN A 62 21.78 -16.79 4.95
CA GLN A 62 23.21 -16.42 4.93
C GLN A 62 23.44 -14.91 4.75
N GLY A 63 22.38 -14.13 4.54
CA GLY A 63 22.46 -12.70 4.28
C GLY A 63 22.78 -12.35 2.82
N VAL A 64 22.60 -11.08 2.50
CA VAL A 64 22.71 -10.52 1.15
C VAL A 64 23.23 -9.07 1.24
N SER A 65 23.91 -8.56 0.20
CA SER A 65 24.34 -7.16 0.18
C SER A 65 23.14 -6.21 0.02
N ILE A 66 23.28 -4.97 0.53
CA ILE A 66 22.24 -3.94 0.36
C ILE A 66 21.91 -3.75 -1.11
N ALA A 67 22.93 -3.61 -1.97
CA ALA A 67 22.74 -3.39 -3.40
C ALA A 67 22.03 -4.54 -4.11
N GLU A 68 22.31 -5.77 -3.71
CA GLU A 68 21.64 -6.96 -4.27
C GLU A 68 20.19 -7.04 -3.81
N LEU A 69 19.93 -6.78 -2.52
CA LEU A 69 18.57 -6.79 -2.01
C LEU A 69 17.72 -5.68 -2.67
N GLU A 70 18.26 -4.47 -2.85
CA GLU A 70 17.56 -3.39 -3.57
C GLU A 70 17.21 -3.79 -5.02
N ARG A 71 18.13 -4.49 -5.70
CA ARG A 71 17.86 -5.03 -7.04
C ARG A 71 16.78 -6.09 -7.05
N THR A 72 16.79 -6.98 -6.06
CA THR A 72 15.80 -8.06 -5.95
C THR A 72 14.41 -7.52 -5.65
N VAL A 73 14.29 -6.61 -4.67
CA VAL A 73 12.98 -6.07 -4.26
C VAL A 73 12.51 -4.88 -5.10
N ARG A 74 13.40 -4.33 -5.92
CA ARG A 74 13.15 -3.14 -6.77
C ARG A 74 12.59 -1.95 -5.99
N ALA A 75 13.06 -1.77 -4.77
CA ALA A 75 12.63 -0.69 -3.90
C ALA A 75 13.78 -0.23 -3.00
N ARG A 76 13.71 1.01 -2.56
CA ARG A 76 14.63 1.52 -1.54
C ARG A 76 14.33 0.87 -0.19
N LEU A 77 15.38 0.49 0.52
CA LEU A 77 15.26 -0.29 1.75
C LEU A 77 15.12 0.63 2.98
N PRO A 78 14.07 0.50 3.81
CA PRO A 78 13.95 1.16 5.09
C PRO A 78 14.81 0.46 6.18
N LEU A 79 16.11 0.38 5.94
CA LEU A 79 17.07 -0.42 6.72
C LEU A 79 17.10 -0.06 8.22
N ASP A 80 16.96 1.23 8.55
CA ASP A 80 17.07 1.68 9.94
C ASP A 80 15.94 1.15 10.83
N GLY A 81 14.74 1.00 10.28
CA GLY A 81 13.62 0.39 10.99
C GLY A 81 13.93 -1.05 11.39
N MET A 82 14.33 -1.87 10.43
CA MET A 82 14.58 -3.30 10.65
C MET A 82 15.75 -3.57 11.58
N ARG A 83 16.83 -2.81 11.45
CA ARG A 83 17.96 -2.88 12.38
C ARG A 83 17.53 -2.50 13.79
N ARG A 84 16.80 -1.40 13.94
CA ARG A 84 16.28 -0.93 15.23
C ARG A 84 15.36 -1.95 15.89
N TRP A 85 14.57 -2.67 15.11
CA TRP A 85 13.69 -3.71 15.60
C TRP A 85 14.37 -5.07 15.75
N ARG A 86 15.67 -5.15 15.43
CA ARG A 86 16.52 -6.34 15.61
C ARG A 86 16.10 -7.54 14.76
N TYR A 87 15.48 -7.32 13.61
CA TYR A 87 15.21 -8.41 12.66
C TYR A 87 16.42 -8.70 11.78
N VAL A 88 17.27 -7.70 11.56
CA VAL A 88 18.51 -7.85 10.79
C VAL A 88 19.67 -7.18 11.50
N THR A 89 20.88 -7.69 11.22
CA THR A 89 22.14 -6.99 11.39
C THR A 89 22.60 -6.44 10.05
N ILE A 90 23.28 -5.30 10.07
CA ILE A 90 23.81 -4.65 8.86
C ILE A 90 25.24 -4.22 9.17
N ALA A 91 26.21 -4.87 8.51
CA ALA A 91 27.63 -4.65 8.73
C ALA A 91 28.43 -4.95 7.44
N PRO A 92 29.66 -4.48 7.31
CA PRO A 92 30.59 -5.00 6.31
C PRO A 92 30.71 -6.52 6.40
N ASP A 93 30.94 -7.18 5.26
CA ASP A 93 31.23 -8.63 5.29
C ASP A 93 32.50 -8.87 6.11
N PRO A 94 32.48 -9.78 7.10
CA PRO A 94 33.65 -10.08 7.92
C PRO A 94 34.87 -10.56 7.11
N GLY A 95 34.63 -11.12 5.95
CA GLY A 95 35.68 -11.55 5.02
C GLY A 95 36.29 -10.43 4.16
N ASP A 96 35.69 -9.24 4.18
CA ASP A 96 36.18 -8.10 3.40
C ASP A 96 37.29 -7.36 4.15
N GLN A 97 38.49 -7.43 3.63
CA GLN A 97 39.70 -6.83 4.23
C GLN A 97 39.94 -5.37 3.81
N ARG A 98 39.07 -4.77 3.02
CA ARG A 98 39.20 -3.36 2.60
C ARG A 98 39.05 -2.41 3.79
N ALA A 99 39.91 -1.43 3.91
CA ALA A 99 39.87 -0.44 4.99
C ALA A 99 38.55 0.36 5.01
N ARG A 100 37.87 0.50 3.86
CA ARG A 100 36.59 1.18 3.72
C ARG A 100 35.69 0.46 2.71
N VAL A 101 34.67 -0.18 3.20
CA VAL A 101 33.65 -0.85 2.39
C VAL A 101 32.50 0.10 2.12
N PRO A 102 32.10 0.35 0.87
CA PRO A 102 30.93 1.17 0.55
C PRO A 102 29.67 0.60 1.21
N ARG A 103 28.83 1.46 1.79
CA ARG A 103 27.63 1.00 2.52
C ARG A 103 26.70 0.11 1.69
N ARG A 104 26.57 0.33 0.40
CA ARG A 104 25.76 -0.50 -0.52
C ARG A 104 26.22 -1.97 -0.59
N GLU A 105 27.48 -2.22 -0.22
CA GLU A 105 28.07 -3.57 -0.22
C GLU A 105 28.01 -4.23 1.16
N TRP A 106 27.51 -3.51 2.18
CA TRP A 106 27.33 -4.08 3.50
C TRP A 106 26.29 -5.20 3.45
N ARG A 107 26.50 -6.23 4.27
CA ARG A 107 25.67 -7.41 4.33
C ARG A 107 24.51 -7.19 5.31
N ILE A 108 23.32 -7.53 4.86
CA ILE A 108 22.11 -7.62 5.66
C ILE A 108 21.94 -9.09 6.01
N THR A 109 21.99 -9.44 7.29
CA THR A 109 21.85 -10.81 7.76
C THR A 109 20.67 -10.90 8.73
N PRO A 110 19.72 -11.85 8.55
CA PRO A 110 18.61 -12.00 9.48
C PRO A 110 19.12 -12.45 10.84
N THR A 111 18.52 -11.94 11.91
CA THR A 111 18.71 -12.45 13.26
C THR A 111 17.76 -13.63 13.50
N LEU A 112 17.87 -14.29 14.66
CA LEU A 112 16.90 -15.33 15.05
C LEU A 112 15.46 -14.80 15.05
N ALA A 113 15.25 -13.57 15.49
CA ALA A 113 13.93 -12.92 15.41
C ALA A 113 13.49 -12.68 13.97
N GLY A 114 14.42 -12.31 13.09
CA GLY A 114 14.17 -12.16 11.65
C GLY A 114 13.78 -13.47 10.98
N LEU A 115 14.52 -14.54 11.24
CA LEU A 115 14.21 -15.88 10.73
C LEU A 115 12.85 -16.39 11.23
N GLY A 116 12.55 -16.18 12.52
CA GLY A 116 11.25 -16.52 13.09
C GLY A 116 10.11 -15.74 12.42
N ALA A 117 10.28 -14.44 12.17
CA ALA A 117 9.32 -13.62 11.44
C ALA A 117 9.13 -14.13 9.99
N GLN A 118 10.21 -14.42 9.28
CA GLN A 118 10.16 -14.95 7.92
C GLN A 118 9.42 -16.29 7.83
N SER A 119 9.62 -17.18 8.80
CA SER A 119 8.94 -18.48 8.80
C SER A 119 7.41 -18.34 8.89
N VAL A 120 6.92 -17.33 9.60
CA VAL A 120 5.48 -17.01 9.66
C VAL A 120 5.01 -16.36 8.36
N TRP A 121 5.79 -15.43 7.79
CA TRP A 121 5.38 -14.71 6.58
C TRP A 121 5.26 -15.58 5.34
N ARG A 122 6.12 -16.60 5.19
CA ARG A 122 6.19 -17.42 3.96
C ARG A 122 4.86 -18.06 3.58
N GLY A 123 4.05 -18.46 4.56
CA GLY A 123 2.75 -19.10 4.31
C GLY A 123 1.52 -18.16 4.42
N LEU A 124 1.72 -16.92 4.86
CA LEU A 124 0.58 -16.02 5.11
C LEU A 124 -0.19 -15.60 3.86
N PRO A 125 0.44 -15.21 2.74
CA PRO A 125 -0.30 -14.79 1.55
C PRO A 125 -1.26 -15.87 1.06
N GLU A 126 -0.80 -17.13 1.01
CA GLU A 126 -1.61 -18.27 0.60
C GLU A 126 -2.75 -18.55 1.60
N GLU A 127 -2.48 -18.43 2.88
CA GLU A 127 -3.50 -18.63 3.92
C GLU A 127 -4.61 -17.57 3.82
N ILE A 128 -4.26 -16.31 3.62
CA ILE A 128 -5.26 -15.24 3.44
C ILE A 128 -6.03 -15.43 2.14
N GLU A 129 -5.37 -15.80 1.05
CA GLU A 129 -6.05 -16.13 -0.20
C GLU A 129 -7.06 -17.28 -0.04
N GLN A 130 -6.71 -18.32 0.70
CA GLN A 130 -7.64 -19.40 1.04
C GLN A 130 -8.81 -18.93 1.91
N ARG A 131 -8.61 -17.98 2.83
CA ARG A 131 -9.70 -17.35 3.59
C ARG A 131 -10.63 -16.57 2.67
N TRP A 132 -10.07 -15.85 1.70
CA TRP A 132 -10.84 -15.15 0.68
C TRP A 132 -11.64 -16.14 -0.19
N ALA A 133 -11.02 -17.24 -0.62
CA ALA A 133 -11.71 -18.29 -1.36
C ALA A 133 -12.89 -18.90 -0.59
N ARG A 134 -12.77 -19.07 0.71
CA ARG A 134 -13.90 -19.52 1.59
C ARG A 134 -14.98 -18.46 1.74
N ARG A 135 -14.62 -17.17 1.77
CA ARG A 135 -15.55 -16.05 1.96
C ARG A 135 -16.28 -15.64 0.70
N PHE A 136 -15.56 -15.56 -0.41
CA PHE A 136 -16.08 -15.04 -1.67
C PHE A 136 -16.39 -16.13 -2.71
N GLY A 137 -16.01 -17.37 -2.44
CA GLY A 137 -16.09 -18.49 -3.36
C GLY A 137 -14.77 -18.78 -4.06
N ALA A 138 -14.40 -20.05 -4.13
CA ALA A 138 -13.12 -20.50 -4.72
C ALA A 138 -12.99 -20.09 -6.20
N SER A 139 -14.05 -20.25 -6.98
CA SER A 139 -14.06 -19.85 -8.40
C SER A 139 -13.92 -18.34 -8.59
N THR A 140 -14.51 -17.54 -7.70
CA THR A 140 -14.40 -16.07 -7.75
C THR A 140 -12.97 -15.62 -7.51
N VAL A 141 -12.30 -16.17 -6.50
CA VAL A 141 -10.91 -15.79 -6.18
C VAL A 141 -9.93 -16.34 -7.23
N ALA A 142 -10.15 -17.56 -7.73
CA ALA A 142 -9.34 -18.09 -8.83
C ALA A 142 -9.48 -17.24 -10.10
N GLY A 143 -10.70 -16.88 -10.51
CA GLY A 143 -10.92 -16.00 -11.66
C GLY A 143 -10.33 -14.60 -11.48
N LEU A 144 -10.40 -14.03 -10.24
CA LEU A 144 -9.76 -12.77 -9.91
C LEU A 144 -8.23 -12.85 -10.05
N ARG A 145 -7.62 -13.95 -9.60
CA ARG A 145 -6.19 -14.22 -9.77
C ARG A 145 -5.83 -14.29 -11.25
N GLU A 146 -6.57 -15.08 -12.05
CA GLU A 146 -6.33 -15.24 -13.49
C GLU A 146 -6.40 -13.90 -14.24
N ASP A 147 -7.38 -13.06 -13.92
CA ASP A 147 -7.52 -11.74 -14.54
C ASP A 147 -6.37 -10.80 -14.14
N LEU A 148 -5.95 -10.80 -12.86
CA LEU A 148 -4.79 -10.04 -12.41
C LEU A 148 -3.49 -10.51 -13.09
N GLU A 149 -3.27 -11.82 -13.19
CA GLU A 149 -2.12 -12.40 -13.90
C GLU A 149 -2.11 -12.03 -15.39
N ALA A 150 -3.27 -12.06 -16.04
CA ALA A 150 -3.40 -11.65 -17.43
C ALA A 150 -3.01 -10.17 -17.61
N LEU A 151 -3.43 -9.29 -16.70
CA LEU A 151 -3.06 -7.88 -16.74
C LEU A 151 -1.56 -7.67 -16.46
N VAL A 152 -1.02 -8.33 -15.45
CA VAL A 152 0.42 -8.22 -15.12
C VAL A 152 1.29 -8.62 -16.31
N ARG A 153 0.95 -9.73 -17.00
CA ARG A 153 1.68 -10.16 -18.19
C ARG A 153 1.41 -9.28 -19.40
N GLY A 154 0.14 -8.99 -19.69
CA GLY A 154 -0.27 -8.24 -20.89
C GLY A 154 0.24 -6.80 -20.90
N LEU A 155 0.34 -6.17 -19.73
CA LEU A 155 0.84 -4.80 -19.55
C LEU A 155 2.32 -4.75 -19.14
N ARG A 156 3.00 -5.90 -19.04
CA ARG A 156 4.42 -6.01 -18.63
C ARG A 156 4.71 -5.36 -17.27
N LEU A 157 3.85 -5.63 -16.30
CA LEU A 157 3.98 -5.07 -14.95
C LEU A 157 4.90 -5.89 -14.03
N THR A 158 5.44 -7.01 -14.50
CA THR A 158 6.40 -7.86 -13.76
C THR A 158 7.66 -7.11 -13.30
N ASP A 159 7.97 -5.99 -13.98
CA ASP A 159 9.10 -5.14 -13.62
C ASP A 159 8.83 -4.23 -12.41
N LEU A 160 7.60 -4.17 -11.91
CA LEU A 160 7.24 -3.39 -10.74
C LEU A 160 7.54 -4.16 -9.43
N PRO A 161 7.73 -3.44 -8.31
CA PRO A 161 7.83 -4.10 -7.02
C PRO A 161 6.61 -4.97 -6.73
N GLN A 162 6.81 -6.10 -6.07
CA GLN A 162 5.67 -6.97 -5.69
C GLN A 162 4.73 -6.30 -4.69
N TRP A 163 5.19 -5.29 -3.98
CA TRP A 163 4.41 -4.56 -2.99
C TRP A 163 4.50 -3.07 -3.25
N LEU A 164 3.42 -2.37 -3.00
CA LEU A 164 3.42 -0.93 -3.07
C LEU A 164 4.41 -0.38 -2.04
N THR A 165 5.41 0.31 -2.53
CA THR A 165 6.38 1.02 -1.70
C THR A 165 6.14 2.51 -1.84
N GLY A 166 6.25 3.23 -0.78
CA GLY A 166 6.13 4.68 -0.79
C GLY A 166 6.13 5.20 0.63
N HIS A 167 6.92 6.21 0.90
CA HIS A 167 6.86 6.93 2.15
C HIS A 167 5.65 7.86 2.12
N TYR A 168 4.65 7.57 2.93
CA TYR A 168 3.47 8.41 3.12
C TYR A 168 2.62 8.63 1.85
N GLY A 169 2.68 7.70 0.88
CA GLY A 169 1.85 7.76 -0.33
C GLY A 169 2.12 8.95 -1.25
N GLY A 170 3.11 9.78 -0.93
CA GLY A 170 3.47 10.91 -1.76
C GLY A 170 4.50 10.48 -2.81
N TYR A 171 4.25 10.83 -4.08
CA TYR A 171 5.17 10.54 -5.18
C TYR A 171 5.45 9.06 -5.37
N ALA A 172 4.39 8.25 -5.39
CA ALA A 172 4.49 6.85 -5.79
C ALA A 172 5.29 6.70 -7.09
N GLY A 173 5.13 7.63 -8.03
CA GLY A 173 5.90 7.68 -9.27
C GLY A 173 7.41 7.67 -9.07
N GLN A 174 7.96 8.39 -8.10
CA GLN A 174 9.42 8.41 -7.88
C GLN A 174 9.97 7.06 -7.40
N GLU A 175 9.26 6.36 -6.53
CA GLU A 175 9.66 5.01 -6.11
C GLU A 175 9.47 4.01 -7.23
N LEU A 176 8.43 4.15 -8.03
CA LEU A 176 8.19 3.30 -9.20
C LEU A 176 9.21 3.56 -10.31
N GLU A 177 9.64 4.80 -10.53
CA GLU A 177 10.77 5.13 -11.43
C GLU A 177 12.07 4.52 -10.94
N PHE A 178 12.35 4.61 -9.64
CA PHE A 178 13.52 3.93 -9.04
C PHE A 178 13.45 2.43 -9.30
N SER A 179 12.32 1.81 -9.06
CA SER A 179 12.10 0.39 -9.30
C SER A 179 12.34 -0.02 -10.76
N ARG A 180 11.83 0.75 -11.72
CA ARG A 180 12.03 0.52 -13.15
C ARG A 180 13.48 0.73 -13.60
N GLY A 181 14.17 1.69 -13.02
CA GLY A 181 15.58 1.96 -13.27
C GLY A 181 16.54 0.94 -12.64
N THR A 182 16.04 0.10 -11.74
CA THR A 182 16.84 -0.91 -11.06
C THR A 182 16.83 -2.21 -11.86
N PRO A 183 17.99 -2.71 -12.34
CA PRO A 183 18.05 -3.97 -13.09
C PRO A 183 17.42 -5.12 -12.32
N ALA A 184 16.67 -5.97 -12.99
CA ALA A 184 16.14 -7.18 -12.42
C ALA A 184 17.28 -8.12 -11.99
N ALA A 185 17.20 -8.69 -10.79
CA ALA A 185 18.19 -9.64 -10.29
C ALA A 185 17.98 -11.06 -10.84
N ALA A 186 16.73 -11.43 -11.02
CA ALA A 186 16.27 -12.70 -11.58
C ALA A 186 14.84 -12.54 -12.09
N PRO A 187 14.33 -13.43 -12.97
CA PRO A 187 12.91 -13.49 -13.21
C PRO A 187 12.18 -13.65 -11.90
N ASP A 188 11.13 -12.87 -11.69
CA ASP A 188 10.29 -13.01 -10.51
C ASP A 188 9.80 -14.44 -10.39
N GLU A 189 9.83 -14.98 -9.16
CA GLU A 189 9.26 -16.28 -8.87
C GLU A 189 7.78 -16.28 -9.26
N TRP A 190 7.42 -17.12 -10.23
CA TRP A 190 6.06 -17.33 -10.65
C TRP A 190 5.56 -18.67 -10.09
N PRO A 191 4.35 -18.77 -9.52
CA PRO A 191 3.30 -17.75 -9.45
C PRO A 191 3.54 -16.69 -8.35
N LEU A 192 3.19 -15.44 -8.66
CA LEU A 192 3.26 -14.35 -7.69
C LEU A 192 2.22 -14.50 -6.57
N PRO A 193 2.49 -14.03 -5.35
CA PRO A 193 1.48 -13.91 -4.31
C PRO A 193 0.31 -13.05 -4.76
N PHE A 194 -0.90 -13.37 -4.34
CA PHE A 194 -2.13 -12.67 -4.75
C PHE A 194 -2.06 -11.16 -4.46
N SER A 195 -1.54 -10.78 -3.30
CA SER A 195 -1.33 -9.38 -2.94
C SER A 195 -0.29 -8.67 -3.81
N ALA A 196 0.71 -9.38 -4.33
CA ALA A 196 1.66 -8.82 -5.28
C ALA A 196 0.99 -8.51 -6.63
N LEU A 197 0.11 -9.38 -7.10
CA LEU A 197 -0.68 -9.13 -8.30
C LEU A 197 -1.56 -7.89 -8.17
N LEU A 198 -2.32 -7.77 -7.07
CA LEU A 198 -3.13 -6.58 -6.76
C LEU A 198 -2.27 -5.32 -6.73
N SER A 199 -1.11 -5.40 -6.07
CA SER A 199 -0.18 -4.28 -5.93
C SER A 199 0.41 -3.85 -7.26
N GLN A 200 0.89 -4.78 -8.09
CA GLN A 200 1.49 -4.45 -9.40
C GLN A 200 0.47 -3.84 -10.36
N VAL A 201 -0.77 -4.36 -10.39
CA VAL A 201 -1.84 -3.78 -11.20
C VAL A 201 -2.18 -2.35 -10.74
N LEU A 202 -2.29 -2.14 -9.43
CA LEU A 202 -2.53 -0.79 -8.87
C LEU A 202 -1.36 0.17 -9.16
N GLN A 203 -0.11 -0.28 -9.05
CA GLN A 203 1.08 0.50 -9.37
C GLN A 203 1.13 0.88 -10.86
N GLY A 204 0.74 -0.05 -11.75
CA GLY A 204 0.64 0.22 -13.18
C GLY A 204 -0.34 1.36 -13.47
N LEU A 205 -1.53 1.33 -12.86
CA LEU A 205 -2.51 2.42 -12.97
C LEU A 205 -1.97 3.75 -12.43
N ALA A 206 -1.27 3.72 -11.29
CA ALA A 206 -0.69 4.91 -10.70
C ALA A 206 0.35 5.56 -11.60
N LEU A 207 1.25 4.75 -12.19
CA LEU A 207 2.26 5.24 -13.12
C LEU A 207 1.67 5.90 -14.35
N GLU A 208 0.67 5.26 -14.96
CA GLU A 208 0.01 5.82 -16.15
C GLU A 208 -0.81 7.07 -15.81
N TYR A 209 -1.45 7.10 -14.65
CA TYR A 209 -2.14 8.28 -14.17
C TYR A 209 -1.17 9.46 -13.97
N GLU A 210 -0.03 9.21 -13.32
CA GLU A 210 0.94 10.22 -12.94
C GLU A 210 1.76 10.76 -14.13
N THR A 211 1.70 10.12 -15.30
CA THR A 211 2.38 10.61 -16.52
C THR A 211 1.92 12.01 -16.91
N ASP A 212 0.61 12.27 -16.82
CA ASP A 212 0.01 13.54 -17.24
C ASP A 212 -0.64 14.30 -16.08
N SER A 213 -0.61 13.75 -14.86
CA SER A 213 -1.24 14.37 -13.71
C SER A 213 -0.29 15.32 -12.97
N PRO A 214 -0.75 16.51 -12.61
CA PRO A 214 0.01 17.44 -11.79
C PRO A 214 0.15 16.99 -10.33
N ALA A 215 -0.66 16.02 -9.89
CA ALA A 215 -0.67 15.46 -8.54
C ALA A 215 -0.61 13.94 -8.57
N PRO A 216 0.11 13.30 -7.62
CA PRO A 216 0.11 11.85 -7.48
C PRO A 216 -1.30 11.27 -7.32
N LEU A 217 -1.51 10.05 -7.82
CA LEU A 217 -2.81 9.36 -7.70
C LEU A 217 -3.24 9.23 -6.23
N SER A 218 -2.31 8.95 -5.33
CA SER A 218 -2.57 8.85 -3.90
C SER A 218 -3.18 10.12 -3.29
N TYR A 219 -2.73 11.30 -3.70
CA TYR A 219 -3.28 12.57 -3.21
C TYR A 219 -4.59 12.93 -3.91
N SER A 220 -4.68 12.65 -5.20
CA SER A 220 -5.91 12.89 -5.97
C SER A 220 -7.05 12.02 -5.44
N ALA A 221 -6.80 10.73 -5.26
CA ALA A 221 -7.78 9.75 -4.81
C ALA A 221 -8.20 9.92 -3.34
N ASN A 222 -7.27 10.26 -2.44
CA ASN A 222 -7.57 10.29 -1.01
C ASN A 222 -7.90 11.70 -0.48
N VAL A 223 -7.44 12.76 -1.14
CA VAL A 223 -7.59 14.13 -0.62
C VAL A 223 -8.35 15.01 -1.59
N LEU A 224 -7.82 15.24 -2.81
CA LEU A 224 -8.38 16.24 -3.70
C LEU A 224 -9.82 15.93 -4.11
N ARG A 225 -10.15 14.66 -4.36
CA ARG A 225 -11.54 14.27 -4.73
C ARG A 225 -12.58 14.58 -3.65
N LEU A 226 -12.15 14.61 -2.37
CA LEU A 226 -13.07 14.83 -1.25
C LEU A 226 -13.37 16.31 -0.99
N LEU A 227 -12.54 17.21 -1.53
CA LEU A 227 -12.69 18.64 -1.32
C LEU A 227 -13.80 19.19 -2.23
N GLY A 228 -14.85 19.76 -1.62
CA GLY A 228 -15.89 20.53 -2.32
C GLY A 228 -15.50 22.00 -2.49
N GLU A 229 -16.40 22.78 -3.09
CA GLU A 229 -16.22 24.23 -3.28
C GLU A 229 -16.05 24.98 -1.95
N ASP A 230 -16.83 24.60 -0.95
CA ASP A 230 -16.78 25.20 0.40
C ASP A 230 -15.57 24.74 1.23
N GLY A 231 -14.81 23.76 0.73
CA GLY A 231 -13.75 23.11 1.47
C GLY A 231 -14.27 22.08 2.49
N ILE A 232 -13.36 21.49 3.25
CA ILE A 232 -13.68 20.48 4.28
C ILE A 232 -12.76 20.65 5.49
N MET A 233 -13.29 20.37 6.67
CA MET A 233 -12.50 20.29 7.89
C MET A 233 -11.45 19.18 7.78
N VAL A 234 -10.23 19.45 8.24
CA VAL A 234 -9.13 18.46 8.19
C VAL A 234 -9.48 17.18 8.97
N SER A 235 -10.25 17.28 10.06
CA SER A 235 -10.81 16.12 10.77
C SER A 235 -11.72 15.28 9.89
N GLY A 236 -12.65 15.91 9.17
CA GLY A 236 -13.56 15.22 8.26
C GLY A 236 -12.87 14.59 7.05
N LEU A 237 -11.72 15.12 6.63
CA LEU A 237 -10.90 14.47 5.60
C LEU A 237 -10.37 13.09 6.05
N ARG A 238 -9.94 12.98 7.31
CA ARG A 238 -9.49 11.71 7.88
C ARG A 238 -10.61 10.66 7.83
N GLU A 239 -11.78 11.01 8.33
CA GLU A 239 -12.93 10.10 8.38
C GLU A 239 -13.39 9.64 7.00
N ARG A 240 -13.34 10.54 6.01
CA ARG A 240 -13.82 10.25 4.64
C ARG A 240 -12.77 9.60 3.74
N SER A 241 -11.48 9.77 4.04
CA SER A 241 -10.39 9.23 3.22
C SER A 241 -9.94 7.82 3.62
N GLY A 242 -10.22 7.42 4.84
CA GLY A 242 -9.72 6.14 5.39
C GLY A 242 -8.19 6.12 5.62
N ILE A 243 -7.50 7.27 5.56
CA ILE A 243 -6.06 7.35 5.81
C ILE A 243 -5.74 7.88 7.20
N ALA A 244 -4.65 7.42 7.79
CA ALA A 244 -4.23 7.87 9.11
C ALA A 244 -3.80 9.34 9.10
N ILE A 245 -3.82 9.92 10.31
CA ILE A 245 -3.55 11.35 10.51
C ILE A 245 -2.15 11.77 10.02
N GLU A 246 -1.12 10.92 10.17
CA GLU A 246 0.24 11.31 9.80
C GLU A 246 0.44 11.36 8.27
N PRO A 247 0.08 10.32 7.48
CA PRO A 247 0.04 10.43 6.02
C PRO A 247 -0.81 11.60 5.53
N LEU A 248 -1.98 11.82 6.14
CA LEU A 248 -2.84 12.96 5.79
C LEU A 248 -2.15 14.30 6.03
N ARG A 249 -1.50 14.50 7.18
CA ARG A 249 -0.74 15.73 7.46
C ARG A 249 0.37 15.97 6.45
N VAL A 250 1.09 14.92 6.06
CA VAL A 250 2.13 15.01 5.03
C VAL A 250 1.54 15.39 3.68
N ALA A 251 0.44 14.75 3.27
CA ALA A 251 -0.25 15.05 2.03
C ALA A 251 -0.73 16.51 1.99
N LEU A 252 -1.41 16.98 3.04
CA LEU A 252 -1.89 18.36 3.14
C LEU A 252 -0.75 19.37 3.07
N ARG A 253 0.36 19.12 3.76
CA ARG A 253 1.54 20.00 3.71
C ARG A 253 2.13 20.09 2.31
N ILE A 254 2.25 18.96 1.59
CA ILE A 254 2.80 18.92 0.24
C ILE A 254 1.84 19.59 -0.74
N LEU A 255 0.55 19.29 -0.65
CA LEU A 255 -0.49 19.89 -1.51
C LEU A 255 -0.56 21.42 -1.30
N ALA A 256 -0.48 21.90 -0.06
CA ALA A 256 -0.44 23.32 0.25
C ALA A 256 0.83 23.98 -0.29
N LYS A 257 2.02 23.39 -0.06
CA LYS A 257 3.29 23.88 -0.58
C LYS A 257 3.31 23.99 -2.11
N ARG A 258 2.62 23.07 -2.79
CA ARG A 258 2.52 23.05 -4.26
C ARG A 258 1.30 23.82 -4.80
N ARG A 259 0.58 24.53 -3.92
CA ARG A 259 -0.58 25.38 -4.27
C ARG A 259 -1.74 24.61 -4.94
N PHE A 260 -1.95 23.36 -4.57
CA PHE A 260 -3.17 22.63 -4.91
C PHE A 260 -4.33 23.01 -3.98
N ILE A 261 -4.00 23.22 -2.69
CA ILE A 261 -4.98 23.57 -1.66
C ILE A 261 -4.49 24.77 -0.85
N GLY A 262 -5.43 25.50 -0.28
CA GLY A 262 -5.21 26.40 0.83
C GLY A 262 -5.65 25.71 2.12
N VAL A 263 -4.86 25.82 3.18
CA VAL A 263 -5.21 25.36 4.53
C VAL A 263 -5.16 26.55 5.45
N GLY A 264 -6.25 26.82 6.14
CA GLY A 264 -6.38 27.98 7.03
C GLY A 264 -7.37 27.73 8.15
N PRO A 265 -7.41 28.64 9.15
CA PRO A 265 -8.42 28.58 10.19
C PRO A 265 -9.82 28.75 9.57
N GLU A 266 -10.78 28.01 10.10
CA GLU A 266 -12.18 28.24 9.73
C GLU A 266 -12.68 29.50 10.47
N PRO A 267 -13.38 30.41 9.77
CA PRO A 267 -14.00 31.55 10.42
C PRO A 267 -14.95 31.12 11.55
N GLY A 268 -14.64 31.50 12.79
CA GLY A 268 -15.46 31.18 13.97
C GLY A 268 -15.21 29.83 14.64
N ALA A 269 -14.35 28.96 14.13
CA ALA A 269 -14.15 27.59 14.64
C ALA A 269 -12.85 27.39 15.50
N GLY A 270 -12.28 28.43 16.03
CA GLY A 270 -11.14 28.35 16.93
C GLY A 270 -9.86 27.79 16.29
N ARG A 271 -9.34 26.67 16.78
CA ARG A 271 -8.09 26.05 16.28
C ARG A 271 -8.31 25.07 15.12
N SER A 272 -9.51 24.92 14.64
CA SER A 272 -9.84 23.99 13.55
C SER A 272 -9.36 24.53 12.21
N SER A 273 -8.78 23.67 11.39
CA SER A 273 -8.28 24.03 10.06
C SER A 273 -9.17 23.46 8.99
N GLN A 274 -9.45 24.25 7.97
CA GLN A 274 -10.19 23.87 6.76
C GLN A 274 -9.24 23.80 5.57
N ALA A 275 -9.41 22.80 4.73
CA ALA A 275 -8.72 22.67 3.45
C ALA A 275 -9.69 23.03 2.31
N ARG A 276 -9.22 23.86 1.37
CA ARG A 276 -9.97 24.29 0.17
C ARG A 276 -9.15 24.11 -1.07
N LEU A 277 -9.78 23.76 -2.19
CA LEU A 277 -9.11 23.70 -3.49
C LEU A 277 -8.68 25.09 -3.95
N LEU A 278 -7.50 25.17 -4.53
CA LEU A 278 -7.03 26.28 -5.34
C LEU A 278 -7.12 25.90 -6.83
N GLY A 279 -6.91 26.85 -7.74
CA GLY A 279 -7.07 26.61 -9.18
C GLY A 279 -6.34 25.37 -9.70
N ARG A 280 -5.10 25.11 -9.22
CA ARG A 280 -4.34 23.89 -9.54
C ARG A 280 -4.98 22.64 -8.96
N GLY A 281 -5.58 22.73 -7.79
CA GLY A 281 -6.31 21.64 -7.15
C GLY A 281 -7.59 21.28 -7.89
N LEU A 282 -8.34 22.28 -8.34
CA LEU A 282 -9.53 22.08 -9.19
C LEU A 282 -9.19 21.35 -10.49
N ALA A 283 -8.11 21.75 -11.16
CA ALA A 283 -7.65 21.08 -12.37
C ALA A 283 -7.25 19.61 -12.10
N ALA A 284 -6.53 19.34 -11.00
CA ALA A 284 -6.17 18.00 -10.61
C ALA A 284 -7.38 17.14 -10.22
N GLN A 285 -8.38 17.72 -9.56
CA GLN A 285 -9.63 17.03 -9.22
C GLN A 285 -10.45 16.68 -10.47
N ALA A 286 -10.57 17.60 -11.43
CA ALA A 286 -11.22 17.35 -12.71
C ALA A 286 -10.53 16.22 -13.47
N LEU A 287 -9.20 16.25 -13.54
CA LEU A 287 -8.42 15.18 -14.16
C LEU A 287 -8.67 13.83 -13.49
N TYR A 288 -8.75 13.78 -12.14
CA TYR A 288 -9.05 12.54 -11.42
C TYR A 288 -10.43 11.99 -11.73
N ARG A 289 -11.40 12.83 -12.08
CA ARG A 289 -12.73 12.37 -12.51
C ARG A 289 -12.69 11.74 -13.91
N ASP A 290 -11.94 12.35 -14.83
CA ASP A 290 -11.99 11.99 -16.26
C ASP A 290 -10.94 10.92 -16.64
N ARG A 291 -9.78 10.90 -15.98
CA ARG A 291 -8.64 10.07 -16.37
C ARG A 291 -8.81 8.57 -16.07
N PRO A 292 -9.30 8.12 -14.91
CA PRO A 292 -9.41 6.70 -14.59
C PRO A 292 -10.23 5.89 -15.60
N PRO A 293 -11.40 6.33 -16.07
CA PRO A 293 -12.14 5.61 -17.12
C PRO A 293 -11.36 5.51 -18.44
N ALA A 294 -10.62 6.56 -18.81
CA ALA A 294 -9.81 6.55 -20.03
C ALA A 294 -8.62 5.56 -19.94
N LEU A 295 -7.97 5.49 -18.76
CA LEU A 295 -6.91 4.50 -18.51
C LEU A 295 -7.42 3.07 -18.60
N GLU A 296 -8.58 2.82 -18.00
CA GLU A 296 -9.21 1.51 -18.05
C GLU A 296 -9.58 1.09 -19.48
N ALA A 297 -10.13 2.01 -20.27
CA ALA A 297 -10.39 1.79 -21.69
C ALA A 297 -9.10 1.50 -22.49
N GLY A 298 -8.02 2.23 -22.21
CA GLY A 298 -6.69 1.98 -22.77
C GLY A 298 -6.13 0.60 -22.42
N TRP A 299 -6.38 0.13 -21.21
CA TRP A 299 -6.00 -1.21 -20.76
C TRP A 299 -6.80 -2.30 -21.46
N CYS A 300 -8.10 -2.08 -21.69
CA CYS A 300 -8.92 -2.97 -22.52
C CYS A 300 -8.32 -3.17 -23.91
N GLY A 301 -7.78 -2.13 -24.53
CA GLY A 301 -7.12 -2.22 -25.83
C GLY A 301 -5.80 -3.00 -25.82
N ARG A 302 -5.04 -2.96 -24.72
CA ARG A 302 -3.69 -3.56 -24.61
C ARG A 302 -3.69 -4.97 -24.01
N ALA A 303 -4.48 -5.20 -22.99
CA ALA A 303 -4.55 -6.47 -22.25
C ALA A 303 -5.81 -7.29 -22.54
N GLY A 304 -6.71 -6.77 -23.37
CA GLY A 304 -7.98 -7.38 -23.72
C GLY A 304 -9.15 -6.90 -22.86
N HIS A 305 -10.32 -6.80 -23.48
CA HIS A 305 -11.54 -6.34 -22.81
C HIS A 305 -12.04 -7.29 -21.72
N ALA A 306 -11.91 -8.61 -21.92
CA ALA A 306 -12.50 -9.59 -21.03
C ALA A 306 -11.85 -9.57 -19.62
N PRO A 307 -10.52 -9.63 -19.46
CA PRO A 307 -9.87 -9.60 -18.14
C PRO A 307 -10.20 -8.32 -17.38
N VAL A 308 -10.12 -7.14 -18.01
CA VAL A 308 -10.38 -5.85 -17.37
C VAL A 308 -11.81 -5.76 -16.84
N ARG A 309 -12.80 -6.17 -17.65
CA ARG A 309 -14.21 -6.15 -17.25
C ARG A 309 -14.54 -7.14 -16.15
N ARG A 310 -14.02 -8.38 -16.24
CA ARG A 310 -14.23 -9.38 -15.18
C ARG A 310 -13.57 -8.94 -13.86
N LEU A 311 -12.32 -8.45 -13.93
CA LEU A 311 -11.63 -7.88 -12.78
C LEU A 311 -12.46 -6.80 -12.10
N ARG A 312 -12.96 -5.82 -12.85
CA ARG A 312 -13.82 -4.77 -12.32
C ARG A 312 -15.06 -5.34 -11.64
N ALA A 313 -15.83 -6.18 -12.36
CA ALA A 313 -17.07 -6.74 -11.84
C ALA A 313 -16.85 -7.56 -10.56
N THR A 314 -15.78 -8.36 -10.52
CA THR A 314 -15.43 -9.16 -9.34
C THR A 314 -15.01 -8.27 -8.17
N LEU A 315 -14.19 -7.25 -8.40
CA LEU A 315 -13.79 -6.31 -7.35
C LEU A 315 -15.00 -5.50 -6.83
N GLU A 316 -15.90 -5.06 -7.70
CA GLU A 316 -17.14 -4.40 -7.29
C GLU A 316 -17.98 -5.31 -6.39
N ALA A 317 -18.13 -6.57 -6.74
CA ALA A 317 -18.89 -7.53 -5.94
C ALA A 317 -18.26 -7.81 -4.54
N ILE A 318 -16.92 -7.77 -4.45
CA ILE A 318 -16.20 -7.99 -3.19
C ILE A 318 -16.20 -6.73 -2.31
N VAL A 319 -16.00 -5.56 -2.92
CA VAL A 319 -15.74 -4.30 -2.23
C VAL A 319 -17.03 -3.55 -1.87
N THR A 320 -18.10 -3.73 -2.64
CA THR A 320 -19.37 -3.03 -2.43
C THR A 320 -20.40 -3.96 -1.80
N ALA A 321 -21.30 -3.38 -1.04
CA ALA A 321 -22.46 -4.08 -0.49
C ALA A 321 -23.74 -3.34 -0.85
N PRO A 322 -24.88 -4.04 -0.86
CA PRO A 322 -26.19 -3.39 -0.90
C PRO A 322 -26.34 -2.38 0.25
N ALA A 323 -27.18 -1.38 0.02
CA ALA A 323 -27.45 -0.36 1.04
C ALA A 323 -27.94 -1.01 2.35
N GLY A 324 -27.26 -0.71 3.45
CA GLY A 324 -27.58 -1.25 4.78
C GLY A 324 -26.87 -2.56 5.14
N GLU A 325 -26.11 -3.16 4.22
CA GLU A 325 -25.31 -4.35 4.50
C GLU A 325 -23.81 -4.00 4.57
N ARG A 326 -23.07 -4.75 5.38
CA ARG A 326 -21.61 -4.66 5.43
C ARG A 326 -21.04 -5.54 4.32
N ALA A 327 -20.23 -4.99 3.42
CA ALA A 327 -19.59 -5.78 2.38
C ALA A 327 -18.82 -6.96 2.97
N PRO A 328 -18.83 -8.15 2.33
CA PRO A 328 -18.17 -9.34 2.87
C PRO A 328 -16.68 -9.16 3.14
N MET A 329 -16.03 -8.26 2.43
CA MET A 329 -14.63 -7.87 2.64
C MET A 329 -14.35 -7.42 4.08
N TRP A 330 -15.28 -6.70 4.71
CA TRP A 330 -15.11 -6.18 6.07
C TRP A 330 -15.05 -7.25 7.16
N LEU A 331 -15.54 -8.46 6.88
CA LEU A 331 -15.54 -9.58 7.83
C LEU A 331 -14.13 -10.06 8.19
N GLY A 332 -13.11 -9.74 7.37
CA GLY A 332 -11.71 -10.11 7.61
C GLY A 332 -10.89 -9.02 8.29
N LEU A 333 -11.44 -7.83 8.49
CA LEU A 333 -10.67 -6.70 9.00
C LEU A 333 -10.56 -6.67 10.53
N ASP A 334 -11.40 -7.42 11.22
CA ASP A 334 -11.37 -7.47 12.67
C ASP A 334 -10.10 -8.19 13.14
N PRO A 335 -9.34 -7.60 14.06
CA PRO A 335 -8.13 -8.22 14.58
C PRO A 335 -8.46 -9.45 15.41
N THR A 336 -7.52 -10.38 15.51
CA THR A 336 -7.66 -11.55 16.39
C THR A 336 -7.92 -11.07 17.83
N PRO A 337 -8.97 -11.57 18.51
CA PRO A 337 -9.22 -11.27 19.91
C PRO A 337 -7.93 -11.49 20.74
N GLU A 338 -7.73 -10.68 21.76
CA GLU A 338 -6.56 -10.72 22.65
C GLU A 338 -5.22 -10.30 22.00
N SER A 339 -5.15 -10.14 20.67
CA SER A 339 -3.98 -9.53 20.05
C SER A 339 -3.89 -8.05 20.44
N TRP A 340 -2.69 -7.49 20.40
CA TRP A 340 -2.55 -6.05 20.64
C TRP A 340 -3.28 -5.20 19.58
N ARG A 341 -3.46 -5.71 18.37
CA ARG A 341 -4.25 -5.06 17.33
C ARG A 341 -5.74 -4.92 17.66
N SER A 342 -6.28 -5.72 18.56
CA SER A 342 -7.65 -5.56 19.04
C SER A 342 -7.89 -4.22 19.75
N ARG A 343 -6.79 -3.53 20.13
CA ARG A 343 -6.82 -2.18 20.71
C ARG A 343 -6.79 -1.06 19.67
N VAL A 344 -6.55 -1.40 18.41
CA VAL A 344 -6.59 -0.47 17.29
C VAL A 344 -7.95 -0.61 16.62
N PRO A 345 -8.76 0.45 16.51
CA PRO A 345 -10.05 0.35 15.85
C PRO A 345 -9.86 -0.07 14.39
N ALA A 346 -10.71 -0.98 13.92
CA ALA A 346 -10.79 -1.30 12.50
C ALA A 346 -11.19 -0.01 11.74
N PRO A 347 -10.68 0.18 10.51
CA PRO A 347 -11.05 1.34 9.72
C PRO A 347 -12.54 1.29 9.33
N ASP A 348 -13.24 2.42 9.37
CA ASP A 348 -14.62 2.54 8.89
C ASP A 348 -14.67 2.75 7.37
N VAL A 349 -13.60 3.26 6.79
CA VAL A 349 -13.43 3.53 5.36
C VAL A 349 -12.06 3.05 4.92
N LEU A 350 -12.02 2.35 3.79
CA LEU A 350 -10.75 1.99 3.15
C LEU A 350 -10.33 3.06 2.14
N PRO A 351 -9.01 3.37 2.06
CA PRO A 351 -8.51 4.41 1.18
C PRO A 351 -8.62 4.01 -0.30
N ASP A 352 -8.83 5.01 -1.15
CA ASP A 352 -8.85 4.83 -2.61
C ASP A 352 -7.46 4.73 -3.24
N PHE A 353 -6.41 4.91 -2.42
CA PHE A 353 -5.03 4.55 -2.73
C PHE A 353 -4.26 4.30 -1.43
N PRO A 354 -3.50 3.20 -1.30
CA PRO A 354 -2.75 2.91 -0.09
C PRO A 354 -1.70 4.00 0.19
N MET A 355 -1.62 4.44 1.45
CA MET A 355 -0.60 5.36 1.92
C MET A 355 0.21 4.70 3.04
N PRO A 356 1.09 3.72 2.72
CA PRO A 356 1.75 2.90 3.71
C PRO A 356 2.66 3.73 4.61
N ARG A 357 2.70 3.35 5.88
CA ARG A 357 3.55 3.93 6.91
C ARG A 357 4.37 2.84 7.58
N GLN A 358 5.54 3.19 8.12
CA GLN A 358 6.40 2.24 8.86
C GLN A 358 5.76 1.72 10.16
N SER A 359 4.73 2.36 10.65
CA SER A 359 3.97 1.94 11.82
C SER A 359 2.50 2.18 11.54
N GLY A 360 1.74 1.12 11.42
CA GLY A 360 0.33 1.17 11.08
C GLY A 360 -0.05 0.21 9.97
N HIS A 361 -1.32 0.14 9.68
CA HIS A 361 -1.83 -0.55 8.49
C HIS A 361 -1.33 0.14 7.21
N PRO A 362 -1.40 -0.50 6.02
CA PRO A 362 -1.06 0.12 4.75
C PRO A 362 -1.90 1.35 4.42
N ASP A 363 -3.09 1.44 4.99
CA ASP A 363 -3.95 2.62 4.96
C ASP A 363 -3.44 3.75 5.86
N GLY A 364 -2.49 3.43 6.74
CA GLY A 364 -1.94 4.34 7.73
C GLY A 364 -2.74 4.43 9.03
N ALA A 365 -3.57 3.44 9.36
CA ALA A 365 -4.27 3.39 10.66
C ALA A 365 -3.35 3.04 11.83
#